data_3567ee385dd1e3ac0966995231aacfeb
#
_entry.id   3567ee385dd1e3ac0966995231aacfeb
#
_cell.length_a   1.000
_cell.length_b   1.000
_cell.length_c   1.000
_cell.angle_alpha   90.00
_cell.angle_beta   90.00
_cell.angle_gamma   90.00
#
_symmetry.space_group_name_H-M   'P 1'
#
loop_
_entity.id
_entity.type
_entity.pdbx_description
1 polymer ?
#
loop_
_entity_poly.entity_id
_entity_poly.type
_entity_poly.pdbx_seq_one_letter_code
_entity_poly.pdbx_strand_id
1 'polypeptide(L)'
;MLEKVENFHFYEVVFYLLFSLQGTSQTGLLAESLIWEYVVQISSLIRTLHAVSLSCRCLHLSRILVDGDSKTGRSKSRIWLSGVGIADILEGTINGTIHQHIQNDLQDFGRLILMLACNSIVGAQKEHLQTSLEIVQRSYSHDLKNLIL
;
A
#
# COMPACT_ATOMS: atom_id res chain seq x y z
N MET A 1 21.42 -14.71 13.03
CA MET A 1 19.93 -14.74 13.03
C MET A 1 19.30 -13.42 13.52
N LEU A 2 19.96 -12.66 14.38
CA LEU A 2 19.53 -11.34 14.89
C LEU A 2 19.70 -10.20 13.87
N GLU A 3 20.71 -10.23 13.02
CA GLU A 3 20.96 -9.22 11.97
C GLU A 3 19.84 -9.10 10.91
N LYS A 4 19.07 -10.18 10.66
CA LYS A 4 17.95 -10.15 9.73
C LYS A 4 16.72 -9.42 10.28
N VAL A 5 16.56 -9.34 11.59
CA VAL A 5 15.44 -8.67 12.25
C VAL A 5 15.64 -7.16 12.28
N GLU A 6 16.88 -6.70 12.50
CA GLU A 6 17.22 -5.26 12.47
C GLU A 6 17.08 -4.66 11.08
N ASN A 7 17.43 -5.41 10.02
CA ASN A 7 17.20 -4.97 8.63
C ASN A 7 15.71 -4.82 8.28
N PHE A 8 14.84 -5.64 8.86
CA PHE A 8 13.40 -5.55 8.59
C PHE A 8 12.80 -4.24 9.13
N HIS A 9 13.23 -3.83 10.32
CA HIS A 9 12.82 -2.56 10.92
C HIS A 9 13.40 -1.34 10.18
N PHE A 10 14.61 -1.49 9.62
CA PHE A 10 15.27 -0.46 8.84
C PHE A 10 14.52 -0.17 7.52
N TYR A 11 13.99 -1.18 6.85
CA TYR A 11 13.18 -0.99 5.62
C TYR A 11 11.83 -0.33 5.89
N GLU A 12 11.18 -0.62 7.02
CA GLU A 12 9.96 0.10 7.43
C GLU A 12 10.25 1.58 7.69
N VAL A 13 11.31 1.89 8.39
CA VAL A 13 11.72 3.28 8.69
C VAL A 13 12.14 4.01 7.42
N VAL A 14 12.89 3.38 6.53
CA VAL A 14 13.32 3.97 5.26
C VAL A 14 12.12 4.23 4.34
N PHE A 15 11.16 3.31 4.29
CA PHE A 15 9.93 3.54 3.53
C PHE A 15 9.13 4.72 4.10
N TYR A 16 8.99 4.82 5.41
CA TYR A 16 8.31 5.91 6.08
C TYR A 16 9.01 7.26 5.84
N LEU A 17 10.34 7.28 5.90
CA LEU A 17 11.15 8.48 5.60
C LEU A 17 11.08 8.89 4.13
N LEU A 18 11.19 7.94 3.20
CA LEU A 18 11.09 8.20 1.76
C LEU A 18 9.69 8.67 1.38
N PHE A 19 8.66 8.10 1.99
CA PHE A 19 7.28 8.46 1.76
C PHE A 19 6.95 9.85 2.31
N SER A 20 7.48 10.20 3.49
CA SER A 20 7.34 11.54 4.10
C SER A 20 8.10 12.63 3.35
N LEU A 21 9.12 12.28 2.56
CA LEU A 21 9.96 13.23 1.82
C LEU A 21 9.51 13.45 0.38
N GLN A 22 8.67 12.57 -0.19
CA GLN A 22 8.23 12.67 -1.57
C GLN A 22 6.88 13.37 -1.70
N GLY A 23 6.90 14.69 -1.83
CA GLY A 23 5.78 15.43 -2.40
C GLY A 23 4.58 15.64 -1.49
N THR A 24 4.79 15.76 -0.18
CA THR A 24 3.73 16.24 0.71
C THR A 24 3.35 17.68 0.37
N SER A 25 2.06 17.93 0.22
CA SER A 25 1.52 19.27 0.16
C SER A 25 1.78 20.02 1.48
N GLN A 26 1.52 21.32 1.53
CA GLN A 26 1.59 22.11 2.77
C GLN A 26 0.74 21.52 3.90
N THR A 27 -0.22 20.64 3.58
CA THR A 27 -1.08 19.93 4.53
C THR A 27 -0.47 18.63 5.08
N GLY A 28 0.73 18.23 4.63
CA GLY A 28 1.34 16.94 5.01
C GLY A 28 0.73 15.71 4.32
N LEU A 29 -0.23 15.91 3.40
CA LEU A 29 -0.87 14.84 2.64
C LEU A 29 -0.19 14.65 1.28
N LEU A 30 -0.30 13.45 0.71
CA LEU A 30 0.22 13.14 -0.62
C LEU A 30 -0.60 13.84 -1.71
N ALA A 31 0.05 14.19 -2.80
CA ALA A 31 -0.65 14.64 -3.99
C ALA A 31 -1.55 13.53 -4.56
N GLU A 32 -2.78 13.86 -4.93
CA GLU A 32 -3.74 12.87 -5.45
C GLU A 32 -3.21 12.17 -6.70
N SER A 33 -2.51 12.89 -7.58
CA SER A 33 -1.88 12.31 -8.77
C SER A 33 -0.89 11.20 -8.44
N LEU A 34 -0.14 11.34 -7.35
CA LEU A 34 0.81 10.32 -6.88
C LEU A 34 0.07 9.09 -6.33
N ILE A 35 -1.03 9.30 -5.59
CA ILE A 35 -1.88 8.20 -5.11
C ILE A 35 -2.44 7.41 -6.30
N TRP A 36 -2.94 8.09 -7.33
CA TRP A 36 -3.43 7.44 -8.54
C TRP A 36 -2.36 6.68 -9.29
N GLU A 37 -1.12 7.18 -9.34
CA GLU A 37 0.01 6.47 -9.92
C GLU A 37 0.26 5.14 -9.21
N TYR A 38 0.18 5.12 -7.88
CA TYR A 38 0.32 3.90 -7.08
C TYR A 38 -0.88 2.96 -7.23
N VAL A 39 -2.09 3.50 -7.21
CA VAL A 39 -3.34 2.74 -7.43
C VAL A 39 -3.29 1.96 -8.74
N VAL A 40 -2.89 2.60 -9.85
CA VAL A 40 -2.81 1.95 -11.16
C VAL A 40 -1.80 0.81 -11.17
N GLN A 41 -0.63 0.99 -10.57
CA GLN A 41 0.41 -0.04 -10.54
C GLN A 41 -0.01 -1.22 -9.66
N ILE A 42 -0.56 -0.97 -8.46
CA ILE A 42 -0.98 -2.02 -7.53
C ILE A 42 -2.19 -2.79 -8.09
N SER A 43 -3.18 -2.10 -8.65
CA SER A 43 -4.34 -2.74 -9.26
C SER A 43 -3.94 -3.65 -10.44
N SER A 44 -2.97 -3.23 -11.25
CA SER A 44 -2.43 -4.05 -12.33
C SER A 44 -1.75 -5.32 -11.80
N LEU A 45 -0.98 -5.20 -10.70
CA LEU A 45 -0.36 -6.36 -10.04
C LEU A 45 -1.41 -7.33 -9.51
N ILE A 46 -2.39 -6.84 -8.73
CA ILE A 46 -3.47 -7.64 -8.17
C ILE A 46 -4.23 -8.37 -9.29
N ARG A 47 -4.60 -7.65 -10.34
CA ARG A 47 -5.29 -8.23 -11.50
C ARG A 47 -4.49 -9.36 -12.14
N THR A 48 -3.17 -9.20 -12.27
CA THR A 48 -2.30 -10.21 -12.87
C THR A 48 -2.24 -11.47 -12.01
N LEU A 49 -2.14 -11.34 -10.69
CA LEU A 49 -2.15 -12.47 -9.76
C LEU A 49 -3.50 -13.19 -9.75
N HIS A 50 -4.59 -12.44 -9.65
CA HIS A 50 -5.94 -13.01 -9.63
C HIS A 50 -6.29 -13.74 -10.94
N ALA A 51 -5.78 -13.28 -12.10
CA ALA A 51 -6.00 -13.92 -13.39
C ALA A 51 -5.42 -15.34 -13.47
N VAL A 52 -4.42 -15.64 -12.66
CA VAL A 52 -3.81 -16.99 -12.56
C VAL A 52 -4.20 -17.71 -11.27
N SER A 53 -5.29 -17.28 -10.64
CA SER A 53 -5.81 -17.84 -9.38
C SER A 53 -4.81 -17.80 -8.22
N LEU A 54 -3.96 -16.77 -8.18
CA LEU A 54 -3.09 -16.48 -7.07
C LEU A 54 -3.62 -15.26 -6.30
N SER A 55 -3.33 -15.19 -5.01
CA SER A 55 -3.61 -14.06 -4.13
C SER A 55 -2.30 -13.44 -3.66
N CYS A 56 -2.34 -12.14 -3.45
CA CYS A 56 -1.19 -11.37 -2.99
C CYS A 56 -0.85 -11.63 -1.52
N ARG A 57 -1.87 -11.66 -0.64
CA ARG A 57 -1.81 -11.95 0.80
C ARG A 57 -0.81 -11.11 1.61
N CYS A 58 -0.27 -10.07 1.01
CA CYS A 58 0.76 -9.24 1.64
C CYS A 58 0.66 -7.76 1.28
N LEU A 59 -0.53 -7.27 0.93
CA LEU A 59 -0.76 -5.86 0.59
C LEU A 59 -0.74 -5.00 1.84
N HIS A 60 0.43 -4.52 2.18
CA HIS A 60 0.65 -3.59 3.28
C HIS A 60 1.73 -2.57 2.92
N LEU A 61 1.65 -1.34 3.45
CA LEU A 61 2.63 -0.28 3.15
C LEU A 61 4.07 -0.71 3.39
N SER A 62 4.33 -1.49 4.45
CA SER A 62 5.67 -1.99 4.77
C SER A 62 6.25 -2.99 3.74
N ARG A 63 5.42 -3.48 2.83
CA ARG A 63 5.82 -4.43 1.78
C ARG A 63 5.98 -3.77 0.41
N ILE A 64 5.63 -2.50 0.29
CA ILE A 64 5.74 -1.74 -0.95
C ILE A 64 7.07 -1.00 -0.95
N LEU A 65 7.89 -1.29 -1.94
CA LEU A 65 9.12 -0.58 -2.21
C LEU A 65 8.88 0.38 -3.37
N VAL A 66 9.32 1.61 -3.22
CA VAL A 66 9.21 2.63 -4.26
C VAL A 66 10.60 2.94 -4.78
N ASP A 67 10.81 2.71 -6.08
CA ASP A 67 12.01 3.13 -6.78
C ASP A 67 11.76 4.53 -7.36
N GLY A 68 12.21 5.52 -6.62
CA GLY A 68 12.13 6.94 -6.98
C GLY A 68 13.52 7.51 -7.12
N ASP A 69 14.14 7.33 -8.28
CA ASP A 69 15.37 8.03 -8.57
C ASP A 69 15.07 9.48 -8.98
N SER A 70 14.92 10.33 -7.97
CA SER A 70 14.78 11.78 -8.16
C SER A 70 16.00 12.41 -8.85
N LYS A 71 17.10 11.67 -8.98
CA LYS A 71 18.34 12.13 -9.63
C LYS A 71 18.35 11.90 -11.14
N THR A 72 17.57 10.97 -11.66
CA THR A 72 17.58 10.64 -13.10
C THR A 72 16.49 11.33 -13.91
N GLY A 73 15.67 12.20 -13.29
CA GLY A 73 14.61 12.95 -13.98
C GLY A 73 13.48 12.07 -14.53
N ARG A 74 13.39 10.82 -14.14
CA ARG A 74 12.25 9.95 -14.48
C ARG A 74 11.03 10.39 -13.68
N SER A 75 10.05 10.89 -14.39
CA SER A 75 8.82 11.48 -13.86
C SER A 75 7.87 10.46 -13.20
N LYS A 76 8.17 9.17 -13.19
CA LYS A 76 7.28 8.13 -12.65
C LYS A 76 8.00 7.23 -11.68
N SER A 77 7.48 7.15 -10.46
CA SER A 77 7.92 6.20 -9.46
C SER A 77 7.48 4.78 -9.83
N ARG A 78 8.37 3.82 -9.74
CA ARG A 78 8.03 2.40 -9.91
C ARG A 78 7.82 1.77 -8.54
N ILE A 79 6.77 0.97 -8.43
CA ILE A 79 6.47 0.23 -7.21
C ILE A 79 6.87 -1.23 -7.36
N TRP A 80 7.42 -1.78 -6.29
CA TRP A 80 7.73 -3.19 -6.14
C TRP A 80 7.03 -3.72 -4.89
N LEU A 81 6.42 -4.88 -4.98
CA LEU A 81 5.86 -5.57 -3.83
C LEU A 81 6.85 -6.63 -3.34
N SER A 82 7.26 -6.52 -2.08
CA SER A 82 8.15 -7.48 -1.44
C SER A 82 7.38 -8.53 -0.66
N GLY A 83 7.94 -9.73 -0.55
CA GLY A 83 7.39 -10.80 0.29
C GLY A 83 6.20 -11.56 -0.29
N VAL A 84 5.94 -11.43 -1.60
CA VAL A 84 4.97 -12.29 -2.30
C VAL A 84 5.39 -13.76 -2.15
N GLY A 85 4.46 -14.62 -1.72
CA GLY A 85 4.73 -16.04 -1.45
C GLY A 85 5.27 -16.35 -0.05
N ILE A 86 5.71 -15.38 0.75
CA ILE A 86 6.12 -15.63 2.15
C ILE A 86 4.93 -16.10 2.99
N ALA A 87 3.73 -15.61 2.70
CA ALA A 87 2.51 -16.01 3.41
C ALA A 87 2.28 -17.53 3.31
N ASP A 88 2.53 -18.13 2.16
CA ASP A 88 2.37 -19.59 1.96
C ASP A 88 3.35 -20.41 2.80
N ILE A 89 4.53 -19.85 3.08
CA ILE A 89 5.55 -20.50 3.91
C ILE A 89 5.23 -20.32 5.41
N LEU A 90 4.77 -19.14 5.81
CA LEU A 90 4.51 -18.82 7.22
C LEU A 90 3.22 -19.43 7.75
N GLU A 91 2.18 -19.49 6.93
CA GLU A 91 0.86 -19.98 7.33
C GLU A 91 0.73 -21.51 7.18
N GLY A 92 1.72 -22.17 6.58
CA GLY A 92 1.88 -23.63 6.47
C GLY A 92 0.78 -24.33 5.71
N THR A 93 -0.47 -24.23 6.13
CA THR A 93 -1.65 -24.77 5.44
C THR A 93 -2.54 -23.60 5.06
N ILE A 94 -2.98 -23.57 3.80
CA ILE A 94 -3.85 -22.49 3.31
C ILE A 94 -5.18 -22.55 4.06
N ASN A 95 -5.32 -21.71 5.08
CA ASN A 95 -6.58 -21.53 5.77
C ASN A 95 -7.47 -20.61 4.93
N GLY A 96 -8.45 -21.19 4.25
CA GLY A 96 -9.42 -20.48 3.42
C GLY A 96 -9.36 -20.87 1.94
N THR A 97 -10.37 -20.43 1.21
CA THR A 97 -10.46 -20.63 -0.23
C THR A 97 -9.74 -19.52 -0.98
N ILE A 98 -9.30 -19.79 -2.21
CA ILE A 98 -8.69 -18.76 -3.06
C ILE A 98 -9.61 -17.55 -3.23
N HIS A 99 -10.93 -17.74 -3.28
CA HIS A 99 -11.90 -16.65 -3.36
C HIS A 99 -11.87 -15.74 -2.13
N GLN A 100 -11.72 -16.30 -0.93
CA GLN A 100 -11.58 -15.50 0.29
C GLN A 100 -10.28 -14.69 0.28
N HIS A 101 -9.18 -15.29 -0.17
CA HIS A 101 -7.90 -14.58 -0.28
C HIS A 101 -7.95 -13.46 -1.32
N ILE A 102 -8.61 -13.67 -2.46
CA ILE A 102 -8.84 -12.63 -3.47
C ILE A 102 -9.67 -11.48 -2.90
N GLN A 103 -10.72 -11.77 -2.14
CA GLN A 103 -11.51 -10.72 -1.47
C GLN A 103 -10.70 -9.96 -0.40
N ASN A 104 -9.89 -10.67 0.36
CA ASN A 104 -9.00 -10.05 1.33
C ASN A 104 -7.99 -9.11 0.66
N ASP A 105 -7.42 -9.51 -0.48
CA ASP A 105 -6.52 -8.64 -1.25
C ASP A 105 -7.21 -7.32 -1.66
N LEU A 106 -8.48 -7.37 -2.06
CA LEU A 106 -9.23 -6.14 -2.42
C LEU A 106 -9.51 -5.26 -1.21
N GLN A 107 -9.82 -5.85 -0.06
CA GLN A 107 -10.00 -5.10 1.19
C GLN A 107 -8.68 -4.47 1.65
N ASP A 108 -7.59 -5.21 1.58
CA ASP A 108 -6.27 -4.72 1.95
C ASP A 108 -5.80 -3.63 0.97
N PHE A 109 -6.19 -3.71 -0.31
CA PHE A 109 -5.96 -2.66 -1.27
C PHE A 109 -6.69 -1.36 -0.90
N GLY A 110 -7.98 -1.43 -0.53
CA GLY A 110 -8.72 -0.28 -0.04
C GLY A 110 -8.09 0.35 1.22
N ARG A 111 -7.67 -0.48 2.19
CA ARG A 111 -6.94 -0.04 3.38
C ARG A 111 -5.62 0.63 3.03
N LEU A 112 -4.89 0.07 2.08
CA LEU A 112 -3.63 0.63 1.60
C LEU A 112 -3.82 2.03 1.02
N ILE A 113 -4.83 2.22 0.15
CA ILE A 113 -5.15 3.53 -0.43
C ILE A 113 -5.51 4.53 0.68
N LEU A 114 -6.27 4.11 1.67
CA LEU A 114 -6.63 4.96 2.81
C LEU A 114 -5.40 5.39 3.62
N MET A 115 -4.48 4.47 3.90
CA MET A 115 -3.21 4.78 4.57
C MET A 115 -2.36 5.76 3.76
N LEU A 116 -2.31 5.60 2.42
CA LEU A 116 -1.64 6.50 1.51
C LEU A 116 -2.27 7.90 1.55
N ALA A 117 -3.60 7.98 1.44
CA ALA A 117 -4.33 9.24 1.42
C ALA A 117 -4.19 10.02 2.75
N CYS A 118 -4.16 9.32 3.87
CA CYS A 118 -3.95 9.95 5.18
C CYS A 118 -2.48 10.16 5.53
N ASN A 119 -1.56 9.69 4.68
CA ASN A 119 -0.11 9.64 4.97
C ASN A 119 0.17 9.06 6.37
N SER A 120 -0.56 7.99 6.73
CA SER A 120 -0.53 7.40 8.07
C SER A 120 -0.77 5.91 8.05
N ILE A 121 0.14 5.15 8.65
CA ILE A 121 0.03 3.68 8.78
C ILE A 121 -1.19 3.28 9.63
N VAL A 122 -1.54 4.09 10.63
CA VAL A 122 -2.67 3.83 11.52
C VAL A 122 -4.01 4.29 10.94
N GLY A 123 -4.00 4.97 9.79
CA GLY A 123 -5.21 5.53 9.18
C GLY A 123 -6.28 4.50 8.82
N ALA A 124 -5.91 3.25 8.59
CA ALA A 124 -6.84 2.16 8.31
C ALA A 124 -7.27 1.35 9.55
N GLN A 125 -6.81 1.72 10.74
CA GLN A 125 -7.24 1.08 11.99
C GLN A 125 -8.67 1.50 12.35
N LYS A 126 -9.41 0.61 13.00
CA LYS A 126 -10.83 0.83 13.34
C LYS A 126 -11.08 2.12 14.11
N GLU A 127 -10.18 2.46 15.03
CA GLU A 127 -10.26 3.63 15.89
C GLU A 127 -10.13 4.95 15.10
N HIS A 128 -9.40 4.91 13.98
CA HIS A 128 -9.09 6.09 13.16
C HIS A 128 -9.88 6.14 11.85
N LEU A 129 -10.60 5.08 11.51
CA LEU A 129 -11.24 4.91 10.21
C LEU A 129 -12.17 6.08 9.85
N GLN A 130 -13.03 6.50 10.79
CA GLN A 130 -13.96 7.59 10.57
C GLN A 130 -13.23 8.92 10.29
N THR A 131 -12.24 9.24 11.09
CA THR A 131 -11.42 10.45 10.91
C THR A 131 -10.67 10.43 9.59
N SER A 132 -10.13 9.26 9.21
CA SER A 132 -9.44 9.07 7.94
C SER A 132 -10.35 9.28 6.73
N LEU A 133 -11.56 8.74 6.77
CA LEU A 133 -12.55 8.95 5.72
C LEU A 133 -12.99 10.43 5.61
N GLU A 134 -13.07 11.15 6.73
CA GLU A 134 -13.34 12.59 6.73
C GLU A 134 -12.20 13.38 6.09
N ILE A 135 -10.94 13.01 6.37
CA ILE A 135 -9.76 13.61 5.73
C ILE A 135 -9.83 13.40 4.22
N VAL A 136 -10.09 12.17 3.77
CA VAL A 136 -10.19 11.85 2.34
C VAL A 136 -11.32 12.67 1.69
N GLN A 137 -12.48 12.76 2.34
CA GLN A 137 -13.62 13.50 1.82
C GLN A 137 -13.35 15.01 1.65
N ARG A 138 -12.52 15.60 2.50
CA ARG A 138 -12.20 17.03 2.46
C ARG A 138 -11.05 17.36 1.52
N SER A 139 -10.11 16.43 1.35
CA SER A 139 -8.81 16.71 0.73
C SER A 139 -8.65 16.16 -0.68
N TYR A 140 -9.50 15.22 -1.07
CA TYR A 140 -9.38 14.50 -2.33
C TYR A 140 -10.67 14.48 -3.14
N SER A 141 -10.58 14.04 -4.40
CA SER A 141 -11.72 13.92 -5.29
C SER A 141 -12.74 12.89 -4.81
N HIS A 142 -13.97 13.02 -5.32
CA HIS A 142 -15.04 12.04 -5.07
C HIS A 142 -14.68 10.65 -5.62
N ASP A 143 -13.90 10.58 -6.70
CA ASP A 143 -13.50 9.34 -7.33
C ASP A 143 -12.54 8.53 -6.43
N LEU A 144 -11.57 9.20 -5.80
CA LEU A 144 -10.67 8.53 -4.86
C LEU A 144 -11.44 8.04 -3.63
N LYS A 145 -12.39 8.82 -3.13
CA LYS A 145 -13.27 8.40 -2.03
C LYS A 145 -14.06 7.14 -2.38
N ASN A 146 -14.69 7.12 -3.57
CA ASN A 146 -15.49 5.98 -4.02
C ASN A 146 -14.66 4.71 -4.24
N LEU A 147 -13.37 4.84 -4.53
CA LEU A 147 -12.47 3.70 -4.67
C LEU A 147 -12.15 3.06 -3.32
N ILE A 148 -12.15 3.83 -2.23
CA ILE A 148 -11.81 3.36 -0.88
C ILE A 148 -13.02 2.67 -0.21
N LEU A 149 -14.24 3.11 -0.50
CA LEU A 149 -15.49 2.63 0.10
C LEU A 149 -16.01 1.37 -0.60
#